data_dde7a1a68495085770c251773a104a9d
#
_entry.id   dde7a1a68495085770c251773a104a9d
#
_cell.length_a   1.000
_cell.length_b   1.000
_cell.length_c   1.000
_cell.angle_alpha   90.00
_cell.angle_beta   90.00
_cell.angle_gamma   90.00
#
_symmetry.space_group_name_H-M   'P 1'
#
loop_
_entity.id
_entity.type
_entity.pdbx_description
1 polymer ?
#
loop_
_entity_poly.entity_id
_entity_poly.type
_entity_poly.pdbx_seq_one_letter_code
_entity_poly.pdbx_strand_id
1 'polypeptide(L)'
;EHFVSAQLMITSEDGIHFDNIKDKKTVIPVIHDADIGDARHTRDPKVWKDGDIWYMVLGSTINDKQGKLLFFTSTDGEEWKFENSVTRENFGWMWECPDYFEVDNSQVVIFSPMQLFKDGKAEDAQTVCMQVTFDKENCDMKLPEKYQFLDYGTDLYAPQSTLDESGRRILTAWLRMPEPVDGKWQGMMCIPRVVEVQK
;
A
#
# COMPACT_ATOMS: atom_id res chain seq x y z
N GLU A 1 -10.11 16.57 -16.91
CA GLU A 1 -9.69 17.14 -15.63
C GLU A 1 -8.31 16.60 -15.27
N HIS A 2 -7.38 17.50 -14.97
CA HIS A 2 -6.04 17.11 -14.54
C HIS A 2 -6.04 17.09 -13.02
N PHE A 3 -6.09 15.92 -12.42
CA PHE A 3 -5.86 15.76 -10.99
C PHE A 3 -4.37 15.48 -10.71
N VAL A 4 -3.94 15.85 -9.53
CA VAL A 4 -2.62 15.54 -8.98
C VAL A 4 -2.78 14.97 -7.57
N SER A 5 -1.81 14.20 -7.12
CA SER A 5 -1.85 13.53 -5.82
C SER A 5 -0.76 14.05 -4.90
N ALA A 6 -1.13 14.39 -3.69
CA ALA A 6 -0.23 14.72 -2.59
C ALA A 6 -0.63 13.92 -1.35
N GLN A 7 0.29 13.69 -0.42
CA GLN A 7 -0.04 13.02 0.83
C GLN A 7 -0.26 14.06 1.92
N LEU A 8 -1.36 13.89 2.62
CA LEU A 8 -1.78 14.81 3.66
C LEU A 8 -1.86 14.06 5.00
N MET A 9 -1.44 14.71 6.06
CA MET A 9 -1.61 14.24 7.42
C MET A 9 -2.68 15.08 8.12
N ILE A 10 -3.46 14.42 8.96
CA ILE A 10 -4.37 15.03 9.90
C ILE A 10 -4.23 14.30 11.23
N THR A 11 -4.31 15.02 12.32
CA THR A 11 -4.18 14.48 13.68
C THR A 11 -5.47 14.63 14.48
N SER A 12 -5.62 13.78 15.47
CA SER A 12 -6.73 13.82 16.42
C SER A 12 -6.21 13.39 17.79
N GLU A 13 -6.75 13.99 18.87
CA GLU A 13 -6.40 13.60 20.24
C GLU A 13 -7.14 12.33 20.69
N ASP A 14 -8.32 12.08 20.15
CA ASP A 14 -9.19 10.96 20.54
C ASP A 14 -9.40 9.90 19.46
N GLY A 15 -8.85 10.11 18.26
CA GLY A 15 -8.99 9.21 17.11
C GLY A 15 -10.38 9.23 16.45
N ILE A 16 -11.29 10.10 16.91
CA ILE A 16 -12.68 10.18 16.44
C ILE A 16 -12.97 11.54 15.82
N HIS A 17 -12.50 12.63 16.45
CA HIS A 17 -12.74 13.98 16.01
C HIS A 17 -11.51 14.53 15.27
N PHE A 18 -11.72 14.91 14.01
CA PHE A 18 -10.68 15.48 13.14
C PHE A 18 -11.18 16.81 12.56
N ASP A 19 -10.37 17.87 12.64
CA ASP A 19 -10.64 19.13 11.93
C ASP A 19 -10.00 19.11 10.54
N ASN A 20 -10.75 18.61 9.56
CA ASN A 20 -10.30 18.50 8.16
C ASN A 20 -9.96 19.83 7.49
N ILE A 21 -10.26 20.95 8.09
CA ILE A 21 -10.02 22.28 7.51
C ILE A 21 -8.76 22.91 8.10
N LYS A 22 -8.59 22.84 9.42
CA LYS A 22 -7.52 23.55 10.13
C LYS A 22 -6.25 22.74 10.28
N ASP A 23 -6.39 21.41 10.48
CA ASP A 23 -5.27 20.57 10.92
C ASP A 23 -4.64 19.75 9.79
N LYS A 24 -5.10 19.96 8.54
CA LYS A 24 -4.56 19.26 7.39
C LYS A 24 -3.20 19.81 6.98
N LYS A 25 -2.17 18.99 7.05
CA LYS A 25 -0.80 19.30 6.68
C LYS A 25 -0.36 18.46 5.47
N THR A 26 0.20 19.08 4.45
CA THR A 26 0.86 18.35 3.36
C THR A 26 2.20 17.82 3.86
N VAL A 27 2.35 16.50 3.86
CA VAL A 27 3.57 15.81 4.30
C VAL A 27 4.43 15.34 3.12
N ILE A 28 3.81 14.94 2.01
CA ILE A 28 4.51 14.73 0.74
C ILE A 28 3.78 15.54 -0.33
N PRO A 29 4.42 16.56 -0.90
CA PRO A 29 3.83 17.34 -1.97
C PRO A 29 3.69 16.52 -3.24
N VAL A 30 3.04 17.11 -4.26
CA VAL A 30 2.98 16.47 -5.58
C VAL A 30 4.37 16.19 -6.10
N ILE A 31 4.63 14.95 -6.47
CA ILE A 31 5.92 14.51 -7.00
C ILE A 31 5.93 14.79 -8.50
N HIS A 32 6.67 15.79 -8.93
CA HIS A 32 6.85 16.13 -10.34
C HIS A 32 8.10 15.50 -10.97
N ASP A 33 8.98 14.92 -10.14
CA ASP A 33 10.18 14.22 -10.58
C ASP A 33 9.80 12.78 -10.98
N ALA A 34 9.78 12.51 -12.29
CA ALA A 34 9.43 11.22 -12.84
C ALA A 34 10.40 10.09 -12.44
N ASP A 35 11.62 10.41 -12.04
CA ASP A 35 12.58 9.41 -11.52
C ASP A 35 12.15 8.91 -10.13
N ILE A 36 11.45 9.75 -9.37
CA ILE A 36 10.89 9.38 -8.07
C ILE A 36 9.52 8.73 -8.24
N GLY A 37 8.53 9.45 -8.79
CA GLY A 37 7.16 8.97 -8.86
C GLY A 37 6.31 9.70 -9.89
N ASP A 38 5.03 9.36 -9.95
CA ASP A 38 4.07 9.99 -10.86
C ASP A 38 3.23 11.04 -10.13
N ALA A 39 3.03 12.19 -10.77
CA ALA A 39 2.31 13.32 -10.17
C ALA A 39 0.82 13.04 -9.91
N ARG A 40 0.20 12.12 -10.65
CA ARG A 40 -1.22 11.73 -10.53
C ARG A 40 -1.41 10.45 -9.72
N HIS A 41 -0.53 9.48 -9.97
CA HIS A 41 -0.70 8.11 -9.49
C HIS A 41 0.28 7.74 -8.36
N THR A 42 0.59 8.67 -7.46
CA THR A 42 1.32 8.38 -6.22
C THR A 42 0.36 8.51 -5.04
N ARG A 43 0.02 7.36 -4.38
CA ARG A 43 -1.03 7.29 -3.37
C ARG A 43 -0.88 6.13 -2.40
N ASP A 44 -1.84 6.02 -1.48
CA ASP A 44 -2.05 4.93 -0.54
C ASP A 44 -0.89 4.75 0.45
N PRO A 45 -0.61 5.76 1.28
CA PRO A 45 0.50 5.69 2.23
C PRO A 45 0.27 4.64 3.31
N LYS A 46 1.25 3.74 3.51
CA LYS A 46 1.38 2.93 4.70
C LYS A 46 2.56 3.43 5.51
N VAL A 47 2.31 3.77 6.77
CA VAL A 47 3.31 4.30 7.70
C VAL A 47 3.53 3.33 8.84
N TRP A 48 4.79 3.14 9.23
CA TRP A 48 5.17 2.41 10.44
C TRP A 48 6.38 3.06 11.09
N LYS A 49 6.61 2.74 12.35
CA LYS A 49 7.77 3.21 13.10
C LYS A 49 8.64 2.03 13.52
N ASP A 50 9.96 2.17 13.39
CA ASP A 50 10.94 1.23 13.90
C ASP A 50 12.06 2.01 14.60
N GLY A 51 12.23 1.80 15.91
CA GLY A 51 13.06 2.63 16.73
C GLY A 51 12.62 4.10 16.69
N ASP A 52 13.54 4.97 16.32
CA ASP A 52 13.29 6.42 16.22
C ASP A 52 12.92 6.88 14.82
N ILE A 53 12.92 5.98 13.84
CA ILE A 53 12.65 6.30 12.43
C ILE A 53 11.23 5.90 12.05
N TRP A 54 10.54 6.82 11.39
CA TRP A 54 9.30 6.57 10.68
C TRP A 54 9.61 6.20 9.24
N TYR A 55 8.90 5.23 8.73
CA TYR A 55 8.94 4.76 7.36
C TYR A 55 7.58 4.94 6.71
N MET A 56 7.57 5.24 5.42
CA MET A 56 6.36 5.27 4.61
C MET A 56 6.62 4.56 3.29
N VAL A 57 5.67 3.71 2.88
CA VAL A 57 5.62 3.18 1.52
C VAL A 57 4.40 3.74 0.81
N LEU A 58 4.60 4.15 -0.45
CA LEU A 58 3.55 4.64 -1.35
C LEU A 58 3.51 3.79 -2.61
N GLY A 59 2.33 3.59 -3.14
CA GLY A 59 2.15 3.07 -4.49
C GLY A 59 2.33 4.16 -5.54
N SER A 60 2.91 3.80 -6.68
CA SER A 60 3.15 4.71 -7.81
C SER A 60 3.25 3.94 -9.13
N THR A 61 3.56 4.64 -10.21
CA THR A 61 3.75 4.10 -11.55
C THR A 61 4.92 4.76 -12.27
N ILE A 62 5.44 4.10 -13.29
CA ILE A 62 6.38 4.63 -14.27
C ILE A 62 5.62 4.78 -15.60
N ASN A 63 5.36 6.03 -16.02
CA ASN A 63 4.75 6.36 -17.32
C ASN A 63 3.43 5.60 -17.60
N ASP A 64 2.60 5.36 -16.58
CA ASP A 64 1.34 4.61 -16.67
C ASP A 64 1.51 3.18 -17.27
N LYS A 65 2.68 2.56 -17.08
CA LYS A 65 3.01 1.25 -17.66
C LYS A 65 3.55 0.24 -16.68
N GLN A 66 4.23 0.70 -15.64
CA GLN A 66 4.94 -0.18 -14.72
C GLN A 66 4.77 0.29 -13.28
N GLY A 67 4.17 -0.55 -12.45
CA GLY A 67 3.97 -0.28 -11.03
C GLY A 67 5.27 -0.14 -10.25
N LYS A 68 5.22 0.65 -9.20
CA LYS A 68 6.39 1.04 -8.39
C LYS A 68 5.96 1.25 -6.93
N LEU A 69 6.80 0.87 -5.98
CA LEU A 69 6.70 1.31 -4.59
C LEU A 69 7.79 2.35 -4.30
N LEU A 70 7.42 3.40 -3.59
CA LEU A 70 8.32 4.46 -3.14
C LEU A 70 8.48 4.37 -1.63
N PHE A 71 9.71 4.51 -1.14
CA PHE A 71 10.02 4.50 0.28
C PHE A 71 10.52 5.86 0.75
N PHE A 72 9.98 6.30 1.87
CA PHE A 72 10.36 7.54 2.53
C PHE A 72 10.66 7.28 4.00
N THR A 73 11.53 8.10 4.58
CA THR A 73 11.83 8.11 6.01
C THR A 73 11.57 9.48 6.62
N SER A 74 11.33 9.49 7.93
CA SER A 74 11.18 10.70 8.73
C SER A 74 11.62 10.45 10.16
N THR A 75 12.10 11.49 10.86
CA THR A 75 12.41 11.44 12.29
C THR A 75 11.28 12.01 13.15
N ASP A 76 10.37 12.76 12.58
CA ASP A 76 9.27 13.45 13.29
C ASP A 76 7.87 13.05 12.79
N GLY A 77 7.78 12.32 11.68
CA GLY A 77 6.52 11.94 11.03
C GLY A 77 5.89 13.06 10.17
N GLU A 78 6.54 14.20 10.08
CA GLU A 78 6.03 15.39 9.38
C GLU A 78 6.85 15.74 8.16
N GLU A 79 8.19 15.72 8.27
CA GLU A 79 9.11 15.96 7.17
C GLU A 79 9.64 14.62 6.65
N TRP A 80 9.37 14.33 5.39
CA TRP A 80 9.68 13.04 4.77
C TRP A 80 10.72 13.20 3.68
N LYS A 81 11.73 12.34 3.72
CA LYS A 81 12.78 12.24 2.73
C LYS A 81 12.57 10.99 1.87
N PHE A 82 12.58 11.15 0.55
CA PHE A 82 12.65 10.01 -0.37
C PHE A 82 13.98 9.29 -0.23
N GLU A 83 13.93 7.97 -0.08
CA GLU A 83 15.12 7.14 0.07
C GLU A 83 15.33 6.22 -1.13
N ASN A 84 14.31 5.46 -1.52
CA ASN A 84 14.46 4.43 -2.55
C ASN A 84 13.11 4.05 -3.17
N SER A 85 13.17 3.22 -4.19
CA SER A 85 11.99 2.64 -4.82
C SER A 85 12.26 1.24 -5.34
N VAL A 86 11.21 0.44 -5.47
CA VAL A 86 11.26 -0.88 -6.09
C VAL A 86 10.19 -1.01 -7.16
N THR A 87 10.55 -1.67 -8.25
CA THR A 87 9.65 -1.96 -9.36
C THR A 87 9.94 -3.36 -9.91
N ARG A 88 9.01 -3.89 -10.72
CA ARG A 88 9.14 -5.15 -11.43
C ARG A 88 8.46 -5.05 -12.78
N GLU A 89 9.16 -5.43 -13.84
CA GLU A 89 8.60 -5.44 -15.19
C GLU A 89 7.45 -6.44 -15.34
N ASN A 90 6.47 -6.09 -16.17
CA ASN A 90 5.30 -6.93 -16.48
C ASN A 90 4.49 -7.35 -15.25
N PHE A 91 4.44 -6.47 -14.23
CA PHE A 91 3.77 -6.76 -12.97
C PHE A 91 2.71 -5.72 -12.61
N GLY A 92 1.84 -5.39 -13.58
CA GLY A 92 0.84 -4.34 -13.45
C GLY A 92 1.40 -2.94 -13.70
N TRP A 93 0.53 -2.02 -14.11
CA TRP A 93 0.95 -0.66 -14.45
C TRP A 93 0.99 0.30 -13.25
N MET A 94 0.25 -0.01 -12.19
CA MET A 94 0.19 0.74 -10.93
C MET A 94 0.12 -0.25 -9.78
N TRP A 95 0.79 0.02 -8.66
CA TRP A 95 0.72 -0.79 -7.45
C TRP A 95 -0.01 -0.01 -6.37
N GLU A 96 -1.23 -0.42 -6.07
CA GLU A 96 -2.11 0.25 -5.11
C GLU A 96 -2.06 -0.39 -3.73
N CYS A 97 -2.41 0.38 -2.72
CA CYS A 97 -2.63 -0.05 -1.35
C CYS A 97 -1.48 -0.89 -0.76
N PRO A 98 -0.22 -0.44 -0.86
CA PRO A 98 0.88 -1.20 -0.30
C PRO A 98 0.77 -1.31 1.22
N ASP A 99 1.15 -2.46 1.75
CA ASP A 99 1.23 -2.73 3.18
C ASP A 99 2.50 -3.54 3.45
N TYR A 100 3.44 -2.96 4.20
CA TYR A 100 4.64 -3.65 4.67
C TYR A 100 4.53 -3.91 6.16
N PHE A 101 4.88 -5.12 6.57
CA PHE A 101 4.91 -5.50 7.98
C PHE A 101 5.85 -6.68 8.24
N GLU A 102 6.19 -6.86 9.51
CA GLU A 102 6.90 -8.03 10.01
C GLU A 102 5.93 -8.93 10.78
N VAL A 103 6.00 -10.22 10.53
CA VAL A 103 5.22 -11.26 11.22
C VAL A 103 6.00 -12.58 11.20
N ASP A 104 6.03 -13.31 12.32
CA ASP A 104 6.70 -14.62 12.46
C ASP A 104 8.17 -14.61 12.00
N ASN A 105 8.91 -13.55 12.31
CA ASN A 105 10.29 -13.28 11.86
C ASN A 105 10.43 -13.24 10.33
N SER A 106 9.39 -12.91 9.61
CA SER A 106 9.38 -12.71 8.18
C SER A 106 8.96 -11.28 7.84
N GLN A 107 9.58 -10.73 6.81
CA GLN A 107 9.21 -9.44 6.24
C GLN A 107 8.25 -9.68 5.09
N VAL A 108 7.09 -9.05 5.11
CA VAL A 108 6.01 -9.25 4.15
C VAL A 108 5.61 -7.94 3.51
N VAL A 109 5.42 -7.95 2.20
CA VAL A 109 4.74 -6.87 1.48
C VAL A 109 3.50 -7.41 0.81
N ILE A 110 2.43 -6.62 0.89
CA ILE A 110 1.17 -6.83 0.17
C ILE A 110 0.90 -5.58 -0.65
N PHE A 111 0.44 -5.74 -1.87
CA PHE A 111 -0.07 -4.64 -2.69
C PHE A 111 -1.00 -5.16 -3.79
N SER A 112 -1.74 -4.26 -4.41
CA SER A 112 -2.72 -4.60 -5.44
C SER A 112 -2.24 -4.07 -6.80
N PRO A 113 -1.56 -4.90 -7.62
CA PRO A 113 -1.13 -4.49 -8.95
C PRO A 113 -2.34 -4.38 -9.89
N MET A 114 -2.52 -3.21 -10.49
CA MET A 114 -3.56 -3.01 -11.50
C MET A 114 -3.16 -3.66 -12.82
N GLN A 115 -4.07 -4.43 -13.40
CA GLN A 115 -3.89 -5.16 -14.66
C GLN A 115 -2.65 -6.08 -14.62
N LEU A 116 -2.60 -6.92 -13.61
CA LEU A 116 -1.59 -7.98 -13.57
C LEU A 116 -1.88 -9.00 -14.68
N PHE A 117 -0.93 -9.20 -15.58
CA PHE A 117 -1.06 -10.19 -16.63
C PHE A 117 -0.63 -11.57 -16.14
N LYS A 118 -1.53 -12.54 -16.23
CA LYS A 118 -1.26 -13.95 -16.00
C LYS A 118 -1.76 -14.76 -17.19
N ASP A 119 -0.92 -15.62 -17.74
CA ASP A 119 -1.25 -16.47 -18.89
C ASP A 119 -1.84 -15.69 -20.09
N GLY A 120 -1.33 -14.46 -20.31
CA GLY A 120 -1.74 -13.58 -21.41
C GLY A 120 -3.09 -12.89 -21.23
N LYS A 121 -3.70 -12.98 -20.04
CA LYS A 121 -4.93 -12.27 -19.68
C LYS A 121 -4.63 -11.24 -18.60
N ALA A 122 -5.27 -10.06 -18.72
CA ALA A 122 -5.28 -9.09 -17.63
C ALA A 122 -6.20 -9.62 -16.53
N GLU A 123 -5.65 -9.81 -15.33
CA GLU A 123 -6.45 -10.07 -14.15
C GLU A 123 -6.66 -8.74 -13.42
N ASP A 124 -7.88 -8.24 -13.45
CA ASP A 124 -8.25 -7.06 -12.70
C ASP A 124 -8.41 -7.41 -11.21
N ALA A 125 -7.96 -6.47 -10.37
CA ALA A 125 -8.22 -6.49 -8.94
C ALA A 125 -7.66 -7.69 -8.17
N GLN A 126 -6.44 -8.06 -8.46
CA GLN A 126 -5.73 -9.03 -7.66
C GLN A 126 -4.90 -8.34 -6.58
N THR A 127 -4.77 -8.97 -5.45
CA THR A 127 -3.82 -8.58 -4.41
C THR A 127 -2.76 -9.65 -4.27
N VAL A 128 -1.51 -9.23 -4.29
CA VAL A 128 -0.36 -10.12 -4.14
C VAL A 128 0.27 -9.99 -2.76
N CYS A 129 0.83 -11.09 -2.28
CA CYS A 129 1.58 -11.18 -1.04
C CYS A 129 2.93 -11.81 -1.32
N MET A 130 3.99 -11.21 -0.79
CA MET A 130 5.35 -11.68 -0.96
C MET A 130 6.12 -11.63 0.36
N GLN A 131 6.85 -12.67 0.66
CA GLN A 131 7.91 -12.60 1.66
C GLN A 131 9.13 -11.94 1.01
N VAL A 132 9.58 -10.83 1.58
CA VAL A 132 10.63 -9.99 1.00
C VAL A 132 11.85 -9.91 1.90
N THR A 133 12.92 -9.34 1.38
CA THR A 133 14.03 -8.80 2.18
C THR A 133 14.01 -7.29 2.06
N PHE A 134 13.87 -6.59 3.18
CA PHE A 134 13.89 -5.14 3.24
C PHE A 134 15.03 -4.66 4.12
N ASP A 135 16.01 -4.02 3.51
CA ASP A 135 17.09 -3.33 4.19
C ASP A 135 16.58 -1.97 4.65
N LYS A 136 16.35 -1.83 5.95
CA LYS A 136 15.79 -0.61 6.55
C LYS A 136 16.75 0.57 6.48
N GLU A 137 18.06 0.33 6.48
CA GLU A 137 19.07 1.39 6.45
C GLU A 137 19.06 2.14 5.11
N ASN A 138 18.88 1.41 4.00
CA ASN A 138 18.88 1.95 2.64
C ASN A 138 17.49 1.96 2.01
N CYS A 139 16.45 1.54 2.72
CA CYS A 139 15.11 1.32 2.18
C CYS A 139 15.11 0.48 0.91
N ASP A 140 15.99 -0.53 0.84
CA ASP A 140 16.14 -1.40 -0.33
C ASP A 140 15.33 -2.67 -0.15
N MET A 141 14.26 -2.81 -0.94
CA MET A 141 13.39 -3.98 -0.94
C MET A 141 13.73 -4.91 -2.09
N LYS A 142 13.98 -6.18 -1.78
CA LYS A 142 14.16 -7.24 -2.77
C LYS A 142 12.88 -8.04 -2.92
N LEU A 143 12.23 -7.92 -4.06
CA LEU A 143 11.06 -8.71 -4.41
C LEU A 143 11.50 -10.08 -4.92
N PRO A 144 10.93 -11.19 -4.41
CA PRO A 144 11.20 -12.53 -4.94
C PRO A 144 10.54 -12.71 -6.30
N GLU A 145 11.01 -13.68 -7.09
CA GLU A 145 10.32 -14.06 -8.32
C GLU A 145 8.93 -14.63 -8.06
N LYS A 146 8.81 -15.42 -6.97
CA LYS A 146 7.56 -16.06 -6.58
C LYS A 146 6.71 -15.12 -5.74
N TYR A 147 5.43 -15.11 -6.01
CA TYR A 147 4.40 -14.44 -5.23
C TYR A 147 3.19 -15.35 -5.10
N GLN A 148 2.31 -15.03 -4.20
CA GLN A 148 1.00 -15.67 -4.07
C GLN A 148 -0.09 -14.61 -4.09
N PHE A 149 -1.28 -14.98 -4.52
CA PHE A 149 -2.44 -14.16 -4.30
C PHE A 149 -2.84 -14.22 -2.83
N LEU A 150 -3.23 -13.09 -2.29
CA LEU A 150 -3.68 -13.00 -0.90
C LEU A 150 -5.02 -13.73 -0.71
N ASP A 151 -5.83 -13.77 -1.75
CA ASP A 151 -7.12 -14.45 -1.78
C ASP A 151 -7.36 -15.05 -3.17
N TYR A 152 -8.03 -16.19 -3.24
CA TYR A 152 -8.37 -16.86 -4.49
C TYR A 152 -9.81 -16.63 -4.94
N GLY A 153 -10.55 -15.77 -4.24
CA GLY A 153 -11.84 -15.24 -4.68
C GLY A 153 -11.67 -14.14 -5.73
N THR A 154 -12.78 -13.63 -6.21
CA THR A 154 -12.82 -12.65 -7.30
C THR A 154 -12.84 -11.20 -6.83
N ASP A 155 -13.16 -10.95 -5.55
CA ASP A 155 -13.58 -9.62 -5.11
C ASP A 155 -12.69 -8.98 -4.05
N LEU A 156 -11.76 -9.72 -3.42
CA LEU A 156 -10.90 -9.16 -2.38
C LEU A 156 -9.86 -8.21 -2.97
N TYR A 157 -9.88 -6.96 -2.50
CA TYR A 157 -9.01 -5.90 -2.98
C TYR A 157 -8.61 -4.91 -1.88
N ALA A 158 -7.52 -4.16 -2.11
CA ALA A 158 -7.07 -3.07 -1.25
C ALA A 158 -6.96 -3.44 0.24
N PRO A 159 -6.29 -4.54 0.61
CA PRO A 159 -6.14 -4.93 2.01
C PRO A 159 -5.24 -3.96 2.77
N GLN A 160 -5.51 -3.83 4.06
CA GLN A 160 -4.62 -3.16 5.00
C GLN A 160 -4.56 -3.96 6.29
N SER A 161 -3.42 -3.95 6.95
CA SER A 161 -3.24 -4.67 8.21
C SER A 161 -2.84 -3.75 9.36
N THR A 162 -3.15 -4.21 10.57
CA THR A 162 -2.75 -3.55 11.81
C THR A 162 -2.42 -4.60 12.87
N LEU A 163 -1.74 -4.21 13.93
CA LEU A 163 -1.59 -5.05 15.13
C LEU A 163 -2.79 -4.86 16.04
N ASP A 164 -3.31 -5.95 16.58
CA ASP A 164 -4.27 -5.89 17.69
C ASP A 164 -3.55 -5.76 19.05
N GLU A 165 -4.31 -5.64 20.12
CA GLU A 165 -3.80 -5.53 21.49
C GLU A 165 -2.95 -6.73 21.93
N SER A 166 -3.14 -7.88 21.30
CA SER A 166 -2.38 -9.11 21.55
C SER A 166 -1.13 -9.23 20.68
N GLY A 167 -0.85 -8.25 19.81
CA GLY A 167 0.27 -8.25 18.89
C GLY A 167 0.06 -9.13 17.65
N ARG A 168 -1.17 -9.61 17.39
CA ARG A 168 -1.47 -10.35 16.16
C ARG A 168 -1.62 -9.39 15.00
N ARG A 169 -1.12 -9.76 13.84
CA ARG A 169 -1.34 -8.99 12.60
C ARG A 169 -2.75 -9.31 12.06
N ILE A 170 -3.62 -8.32 12.09
CA ILE A 170 -5.01 -8.42 11.61
C ILE A 170 -5.11 -7.70 10.28
N LEU A 171 -5.65 -8.36 9.28
CA LEU A 171 -5.86 -7.85 7.92
C LEU A 171 -7.35 -7.70 7.65
N THR A 172 -7.73 -6.57 7.09
CA THR A 172 -9.05 -6.33 6.49
C THR A 172 -8.89 -5.94 5.02
N ALA A 173 -9.94 -6.12 4.22
CA ALA A 173 -9.94 -5.80 2.81
C ALA A 173 -11.34 -5.45 2.33
N TRP A 174 -11.41 -4.81 1.18
CA TRP A 174 -12.65 -4.55 0.48
C TRP A 174 -13.04 -5.77 -0.38
N LEU A 175 -14.27 -6.26 -0.23
CA LEU A 175 -14.91 -7.18 -1.19
C LEU A 175 -15.68 -6.29 -2.17
N ARG A 176 -15.18 -6.14 -3.37
CA ARG A 176 -15.68 -5.16 -4.34
C ARG A 176 -17.11 -5.42 -4.79
N MET A 177 -17.48 -6.68 -4.98
CA MET A 177 -18.76 -7.13 -5.53
C MET A 177 -19.05 -6.54 -6.92
N PRO A 178 -19.24 -7.35 -7.97
CA PRO A 178 -19.35 -6.85 -9.33
C PRO A 178 -20.63 -6.03 -9.56
N GLU A 179 -21.70 -6.35 -8.83
CA GLU A 179 -23.02 -5.74 -9.00
C GLU A 179 -23.53 -5.15 -7.68
N PRO A 180 -24.19 -4.00 -7.72
CA PRO A 180 -24.82 -3.43 -6.53
C PRO A 180 -26.01 -4.29 -6.06
N VAL A 181 -26.15 -4.41 -4.73
CA VAL A 181 -27.29 -5.10 -4.13
C VAL A 181 -28.50 -4.19 -4.18
N ASP A 182 -29.57 -4.61 -4.85
CA ASP A 182 -30.81 -3.87 -5.05
C ASP A 182 -30.61 -2.44 -5.59
N GLY A 183 -29.52 -2.20 -6.31
CA GLY A 183 -29.14 -0.87 -6.81
C GLY A 183 -28.87 0.17 -5.71
N LYS A 184 -28.61 -0.26 -4.46
CA LYS A 184 -28.46 0.64 -3.30
C LYS A 184 -27.04 0.72 -2.76
N TRP A 185 -26.35 -0.39 -2.68
CA TRP A 185 -24.99 -0.44 -2.17
C TRP A 185 -24.15 -1.50 -2.89
N GLN A 186 -22.84 -1.31 -2.89
CA GLN A 186 -21.90 -2.20 -3.54
C GLN A 186 -20.64 -2.29 -2.70
N GLY A 187 -20.13 -3.53 -2.54
CA GLY A 187 -18.95 -3.83 -1.73
C GLY A 187 -19.23 -3.94 -0.25
N MET A 188 -18.36 -4.64 0.44
CA MET A 188 -18.37 -4.79 1.89
C MET A 188 -16.95 -5.02 2.39
N MET A 189 -16.74 -4.88 3.68
CA MET A 189 -15.49 -5.31 4.31
C MET A 189 -15.48 -6.83 4.46
N CYS A 190 -14.34 -7.44 4.19
CA CYS A 190 -14.17 -8.86 4.50
C CYS A 190 -14.15 -9.09 6.03
N ILE A 191 -14.37 -10.33 6.45
CA ILE A 191 -14.14 -10.73 7.84
C ILE A 191 -12.64 -10.54 8.12
N PRO A 192 -12.25 -9.84 9.21
CA PRO A 192 -10.85 -9.66 9.58
C PRO A 192 -10.15 -11.02 9.75
N ARG A 193 -8.92 -11.11 9.23
CA ARG A 193 -8.12 -12.34 9.22
C ARG A 193 -6.83 -12.11 9.99
N VAL A 194 -6.40 -13.12 10.75
CA VAL A 194 -5.04 -13.16 11.30
C VAL A 194 -4.08 -13.54 10.18
N VAL A 195 -2.97 -12.81 10.08
CA VAL A 195 -1.90 -13.13 9.13
C VAL A 195 -0.79 -13.88 9.87
N GLU A 196 -0.41 -15.04 9.35
CA GLU A 196 0.67 -15.88 9.83
C GLU A 196 1.53 -16.34 8.63
N VAL A 197 2.83 -16.52 8.84
CA VAL A 197 3.74 -17.08 7.84
C VAL A 197 4.05 -18.52 8.20
N GLN A 198 3.60 -19.46 7.38
CA GLN A 198 3.95 -20.87 7.51
C GLN A 198 5.35 -21.12 6.95
N LYS A 199 6.18 -21.84 7.71
CA LYS A 199 7.54 -22.24 7.31
C LYS A 199 7.52 -23.51 6.49
#